data_7aed79a720bf057af90a12c26c1c4a66
#
_entry.id   7aed79a720bf057af90a12c26c1c4a66
#
_cell.length_a   1.000
_cell.length_b   1.000
_cell.length_c   1.000
_cell.angle_alpha   90.00
_cell.angle_beta   90.00
_cell.angle_gamma   90.00
#
_symmetry.space_group_name_H-M   'P 1'
#
loop_
_entity.id
_entity.type
_entity.pdbx_description
1 polymer ?
#
loop_
_entity_poly.entity_id
_entity_poly.type
_entity_poly.pdbx_seq_one_letter_code
_entity_poly.pdbx_strand_id
1 'polypeptide(L)'
;KIQPKKIYVSLDGSKKNTKDINKCKLVKDEIEKINWNCLIKKNYNLNNLGCKKSVSNGINWFFKNNNFGIILEDDCIPNLTFFNFCKKIDEVHRDNEKIFAISGSNFFNKKIEGDYFYSKYNHCWGWASWRRAWKHYDNSLSFWNKWKNSDNWKTFHKNKIERKYWEKIFNKLKKGKIDSWAYTWTC
;
A
#
# COMPACT_ATOMS: atom_id res chain seq x y z
N LYS A 1 -17.27 -15.38 6.15
CA LYS A 1 -15.88 -15.33 5.64
C LYS A 1 -15.88 -14.78 4.22
N ILE A 2 -14.93 -13.92 3.87
CA ILE A 2 -14.68 -13.52 2.48
C ILE A 2 -13.97 -14.66 1.77
N GLN A 3 -14.46 -15.00 0.59
CA GLN A 3 -13.86 -16.00 -0.30
C GLN A 3 -13.59 -15.35 -1.66
N PRO A 4 -12.49 -14.60 -1.81
CA PRO A 4 -12.19 -13.91 -3.05
C PRO A 4 -11.93 -14.93 -4.17
N LYS A 5 -12.37 -14.59 -5.37
CA LYS A 5 -12.16 -15.43 -6.57
C LYS A 5 -10.71 -15.40 -7.06
N LYS A 6 -9.92 -14.41 -6.62
CA LYS A 6 -8.54 -14.22 -7.02
C LYS A 6 -7.70 -13.67 -5.88
N ILE A 7 -6.58 -14.31 -5.60
CA ILE A 7 -5.59 -13.90 -4.60
C ILE A 7 -4.22 -13.82 -5.27
N TYR A 8 -3.50 -12.74 -4.96
CA TYR A 8 -2.09 -12.57 -5.28
C TYR A 8 -1.31 -12.59 -3.97
N VAL A 9 -0.37 -13.51 -3.85
CA VAL A 9 0.49 -13.63 -2.67
C VAL A 9 1.89 -13.25 -3.04
N SER A 10 2.43 -12.22 -2.39
CA SER A 10 3.84 -11.84 -2.49
C SER A 10 4.52 -12.06 -1.15
N LEU A 11 5.61 -12.82 -1.14
CA LEU A 11 6.37 -13.15 0.06
C LEU A 11 7.85 -12.81 -0.17
N ASP A 12 8.45 -12.08 0.78
CA ASP A 12 9.88 -11.84 0.74
C ASP A 12 10.69 -13.11 1.05
N GLY A 13 11.92 -13.16 0.58
CA GLY A 13 12.83 -14.25 0.88
C GLY A 13 13.30 -14.21 2.33
N SER A 14 13.70 -15.36 2.86
CA SER A 14 14.22 -15.46 4.22
C SER A 14 15.56 -14.74 4.39
N LYS A 15 15.86 -14.31 5.62
CA LYS A 15 17.17 -13.75 6.02
C LYS A 15 18.25 -14.82 6.21
N LYS A 16 18.07 -16.01 5.63
CA LYS A 16 19.02 -17.15 5.66
C LYS A 16 19.36 -17.69 7.06
N ASN A 17 18.51 -17.46 8.07
CA ASN A 17 18.58 -18.13 9.35
C ASN A 17 17.41 -19.14 9.49
N THR A 18 17.62 -20.20 10.27
CA THR A 18 16.65 -21.31 10.42
C THR A 18 15.27 -20.84 10.87
N LYS A 19 15.20 -19.88 11.80
CA LYS A 19 13.93 -19.33 12.32
C LYS A 19 13.12 -18.66 11.23
N ASP A 20 13.77 -17.87 10.40
CA ASP A 20 13.11 -17.10 9.33
C ASP A 20 12.71 -18.01 8.15
N ILE A 21 13.56 -19.00 7.82
CA ILE A 21 13.23 -20.04 6.84
C ILE A 21 11.95 -20.78 7.25
N ASN A 22 11.87 -21.21 8.52
CA ASN A 22 10.69 -21.91 9.04
C ASN A 22 9.43 -21.02 9.00
N LYS A 23 9.53 -19.73 9.33
CA LYS A 23 8.41 -18.79 9.21
C LYS A 23 7.92 -18.65 7.76
N CYS A 24 8.83 -18.49 6.81
CA CYS A 24 8.48 -18.42 5.38
C CYS A 24 7.79 -19.71 4.90
N LYS A 25 8.23 -20.88 5.41
CA LYS A 25 7.58 -22.15 5.13
C LYS A 25 6.15 -22.18 5.67
N LEU A 26 5.95 -21.82 6.96
CA LEU A 26 4.62 -21.80 7.58
C LEU A 26 3.65 -20.87 6.80
N VAL A 27 4.09 -19.71 6.35
CA VAL A 27 3.25 -18.81 5.52
C VAL A 27 2.84 -19.51 4.21
N LYS A 28 3.78 -20.20 3.55
CA LYS A 28 3.47 -20.94 2.32
C LYS A 28 2.46 -22.06 2.58
N ASP A 29 2.64 -22.79 3.68
CA ASP A 29 1.75 -23.89 4.08
C ASP A 29 0.32 -23.37 4.39
N GLU A 30 0.18 -22.15 4.97
CA GLU A 30 -1.14 -21.52 5.17
C GLU A 30 -1.84 -21.20 3.84
N ILE A 31 -1.11 -20.76 2.82
CA ILE A 31 -1.68 -20.49 1.50
C ILE A 31 -2.20 -21.77 0.82
N GLU A 32 -1.55 -22.90 1.04
CA GLU A 32 -2.02 -24.20 0.50
C GLU A 32 -3.31 -24.70 1.16
N LYS A 33 -3.68 -24.19 2.34
CA LYS A 33 -4.95 -24.54 3.02
C LYS A 33 -6.19 -23.85 2.43
N ILE A 34 -6.03 -22.99 1.44
CA ILE A 34 -7.16 -22.34 0.76
C ILE A 34 -7.95 -23.42 -0.01
N ASN A 35 -9.18 -23.67 0.43
CA ASN A 35 -10.01 -24.79 -0.03
C ASN A 35 -11.31 -24.37 -0.74
N TRP A 36 -11.42 -23.12 -1.16
CA TRP A 36 -12.53 -22.65 -2.00
C TRP A 36 -12.05 -22.34 -3.42
N ASN A 37 -12.98 -22.24 -4.36
CA ASN A 37 -12.64 -21.95 -5.75
C ASN A 37 -12.01 -20.55 -5.89
N CYS A 38 -10.67 -20.50 -5.98
CA CYS A 38 -9.88 -19.29 -6.00
C CYS A 38 -8.67 -19.44 -6.95
N LEU A 39 -8.48 -18.46 -7.83
CA LEU A 39 -7.25 -18.35 -8.59
C LEU A 39 -6.15 -17.74 -7.71
N ILE A 40 -5.17 -18.54 -7.32
CA ILE A 40 -4.04 -18.10 -6.51
C ILE A 40 -2.83 -17.87 -7.39
N LYS A 41 -2.28 -16.64 -7.38
CA LYS A 41 -1.01 -16.27 -8.01
C LYS A 41 0.03 -16.06 -6.90
N LYS A 42 1.20 -16.68 -7.03
CA LYS A 42 2.27 -16.67 -6.03
C LYS A 42 3.51 -16.01 -6.60
N ASN A 43 4.11 -15.08 -5.84
CA ASN A 43 5.38 -14.42 -6.16
C ASN A 43 6.26 -14.47 -4.91
N TYR A 44 7.14 -15.46 -4.85
CA TYR A 44 8.02 -15.70 -3.72
C TYR A 44 9.45 -15.31 -4.09
N ASN A 45 10.01 -14.31 -3.39
CA ASN A 45 11.40 -13.91 -3.59
C ASN A 45 12.35 -14.98 -3.09
N LEU A 46 13.41 -15.26 -3.83
CA LEU A 46 14.46 -16.21 -3.43
C LEU A 46 15.34 -15.63 -2.32
N ASN A 47 15.59 -14.33 -2.36
CA ASN A 47 16.42 -13.62 -1.39
C ASN A 47 15.59 -12.57 -0.65
N ASN A 48 15.99 -12.24 0.59
CA ASN A 48 15.40 -11.13 1.33
C ASN A 48 15.75 -9.80 0.66
N LEU A 49 14.73 -9.06 0.24
CA LEU A 49 14.85 -7.76 -0.42
C LEU A 49 14.64 -6.58 0.54
N GLY A 50 14.13 -6.84 1.75
CA GLY A 50 13.69 -5.84 2.69
C GLY A 50 12.28 -5.28 2.39
N CYS A 51 11.69 -4.63 3.38
CA CYS A 51 10.31 -4.20 3.35
C CYS A 51 9.99 -3.32 2.14
N LYS A 52 10.71 -2.24 1.94
CA LYS A 52 10.44 -1.27 0.87
C LYS A 52 10.42 -1.92 -0.51
N LYS A 53 11.46 -2.69 -0.81
CA LYS A 53 11.64 -3.29 -2.15
C LYS A 53 10.71 -4.49 -2.36
N SER A 54 10.55 -5.33 -1.36
CA SER A 54 9.71 -6.52 -1.47
C SER A 54 8.25 -6.15 -1.67
N VAL A 55 7.71 -5.28 -0.82
CA VAL A 55 6.30 -4.85 -0.90
C VAL A 55 6.03 -4.09 -2.19
N SER A 56 6.88 -3.10 -2.56
CA SER A 56 6.67 -2.35 -3.80
C SER A 56 6.75 -3.23 -5.05
N ASN A 57 7.65 -4.21 -5.08
CA ASN A 57 7.73 -5.19 -6.19
C ASN A 57 6.47 -6.07 -6.25
N GLY A 58 5.95 -6.51 -5.10
CA GLY A 58 4.71 -7.27 -5.03
C GLY A 58 3.52 -6.48 -5.58
N ILE A 59 3.40 -5.21 -5.20
CA ILE A 59 2.33 -4.32 -5.70
C ILE A 59 2.52 -4.02 -7.20
N ASN A 60 3.76 -3.78 -7.65
CA ASN A 60 4.06 -3.63 -9.08
C ASN A 60 3.62 -4.86 -9.89
N TRP A 61 3.96 -6.06 -9.40
CA TRP A 61 3.56 -7.31 -10.05
C TRP A 61 2.03 -7.48 -10.07
N PHE A 62 1.35 -7.12 -8.97
CA PHE A 62 -0.10 -7.16 -8.90
C PHE A 62 -0.75 -6.22 -9.94
N PHE A 63 -0.34 -4.95 -10.01
CA PHE A 63 -0.93 -3.97 -10.91
C PHE A 63 -0.51 -4.13 -12.38
N LYS A 64 0.51 -4.92 -12.70
CA LYS A 64 0.75 -5.37 -14.09
C LYS A 64 -0.40 -6.23 -14.62
N ASN A 65 -1.11 -6.94 -13.76
CA ASN A 65 -2.13 -7.90 -14.11
C ASN A 65 -3.57 -7.47 -13.76
N ASN A 66 -3.74 -6.40 -12.96
CA ASN A 66 -5.04 -5.97 -12.46
C ASN A 66 -5.16 -4.46 -12.52
N ASN A 67 -6.39 -3.96 -12.76
CA ASN A 67 -6.66 -2.53 -12.80
C ASN A 67 -6.97 -1.95 -11.43
N PHE A 68 -7.54 -2.77 -10.53
CA PHE A 68 -7.94 -2.42 -9.18
C PHE A 68 -7.67 -3.58 -8.24
N GLY A 69 -7.39 -3.29 -6.98
CA GLY A 69 -7.33 -4.30 -5.95
C GLY A 69 -7.11 -3.80 -4.54
N ILE A 70 -7.36 -4.71 -3.62
CA ILE A 70 -7.18 -4.52 -2.18
C ILE A 70 -5.82 -5.09 -1.80
N ILE A 71 -5.05 -4.32 -1.05
CA ILE A 71 -3.73 -4.66 -0.56
C ILE A 71 -3.79 -4.82 0.96
N LEU A 72 -3.37 -5.98 1.44
CA LEU A 72 -3.28 -6.31 2.86
C LEU A 72 -1.86 -6.77 3.16
N GLU A 73 -1.29 -6.30 4.26
CA GLU A 73 -0.06 -6.80 4.84
C GLU A 73 -0.39 -7.83 5.93
N ASP A 74 0.59 -8.57 6.41
CA ASP A 74 0.43 -9.68 7.36
C ASP A 74 -0.08 -9.24 8.76
N ASP A 75 -0.01 -7.96 9.07
CA ASP A 75 -0.55 -7.34 10.28
C ASP A 75 -1.97 -6.74 10.10
N CYS A 76 -2.59 -6.89 8.93
CA CYS A 76 -3.89 -6.34 8.62
C CYS A 76 -5.02 -7.35 8.84
N ILE A 77 -5.95 -7.05 9.75
CA ILE A 77 -7.17 -7.84 9.98
C ILE A 77 -8.39 -6.97 9.63
N PRO A 78 -8.84 -6.95 8.37
CA PRO A 78 -9.93 -6.09 7.94
C PRO A 78 -11.29 -6.61 8.42
N ASN A 79 -12.19 -5.67 8.74
CA ASN A 79 -13.60 -6.00 8.91
C ASN A 79 -14.22 -6.42 7.55
N LEU A 80 -15.24 -7.27 7.58
CA LEU A 80 -15.90 -7.73 6.36
C LEU A 80 -16.52 -6.58 5.54
N THR A 81 -16.99 -5.54 6.20
CA THR A 81 -17.54 -4.33 5.56
C THR A 81 -16.52 -3.57 4.73
N PHE A 82 -15.23 -3.67 5.06
CA PHE A 82 -14.15 -3.03 4.31
C PHE A 82 -14.12 -3.47 2.83
N PHE A 83 -14.36 -4.74 2.55
CA PHE A 83 -14.36 -5.24 1.17
C PHE A 83 -15.52 -4.67 0.35
N ASN A 84 -16.72 -4.58 0.95
CA ASN A 84 -17.87 -3.95 0.31
C ASN A 84 -17.66 -2.44 0.12
N PHE A 85 -17.04 -1.79 1.10
CA PHE A 85 -16.65 -0.39 1.00
C PHE A 85 -15.71 -0.15 -0.17
N CYS A 86 -14.61 -0.92 -0.28
CA CYS A 86 -13.69 -0.82 -1.40
C CYS A 86 -14.37 -1.00 -2.76
N LYS A 87 -15.29 -1.98 -2.86
CA LYS A 87 -16.06 -2.22 -4.08
C LYS A 87 -16.92 -1.02 -4.47
N LYS A 88 -17.69 -0.46 -3.53
CA LYS A 88 -18.55 0.71 -3.78
C LYS A 88 -17.73 1.94 -4.16
N ILE A 89 -16.61 2.18 -3.50
CA ILE A 89 -15.75 3.31 -3.81
C ILE A 89 -15.05 3.13 -5.17
N ASP A 90 -14.68 1.90 -5.55
CA ASP A 90 -14.20 1.63 -6.91
C ASP A 90 -15.25 1.98 -7.96
N GLU A 91 -16.51 1.57 -7.77
CA GLU A 91 -17.59 1.87 -8.71
C GLU A 91 -17.77 3.38 -8.96
N VAL A 92 -17.56 4.20 -7.93
CA VAL A 92 -17.72 5.67 -8.00
C VAL A 92 -16.46 6.38 -8.51
N HIS A 93 -15.26 5.88 -8.16
CA HIS A 93 -14.01 6.63 -8.34
C HIS A 93 -12.99 5.96 -9.26
N ARG A 94 -13.31 4.86 -9.96
CA ARG A 94 -12.34 4.14 -10.80
C ARG A 94 -11.69 5.01 -11.85
N ASP A 95 -12.42 5.99 -12.39
CA ASP A 95 -11.94 6.88 -13.44
C ASP A 95 -11.54 8.27 -12.91
N ASN A 96 -11.65 8.51 -11.59
CA ASN A 96 -11.30 9.79 -11.00
C ASN A 96 -9.80 9.86 -10.71
N GLU A 97 -9.05 10.53 -11.58
CA GLU A 97 -7.59 10.65 -11.46
C GLU A 97 -7.10 11.41 -10.23
N LYS A 98 -7.98 12.11 -9.51
CA LYS A 98 -7.63 12.81 -8.27
C LYS A 98 -7.63 11.90 -7.03
N ILE A 99 -8.22 10.70 -7.14
CA ILE A 99 -8.30 9.74 -6.04
C ILE A 99 -7.29 8.62 -6.28
N PHE A 100 -6.33 8.50 -5.39
CA PHE A 100 -5.20 7.57 -5.52
C PHE A 100 -5.37 6.29 -4.71
N ALA A 101 -6.03 6.37 -3.55
CA ALA A 101 -6.18 5.23 -2.66
C ALA A 101 -7.51 5.26 -1.90
N ILE A 102 -7.94 4.10 -1.44
CA ILE A 102 -9.04 3.89 -0.51
C ILE A 102 -8.40 3.33 0.76
N SER A 103 -8.57 3.99 1.90
CA SER A 103 -8.05 3.50 3.18
C SER A 103 -9.15 2.86 4.01
N GLY A 104 -8.86 1.69 4.60
CA GLY A 104 -9.72 1.04 5.57
C GLY A 104 -9.57 1.61 6.99
N SER A 105 -8.51 2.38 7.24
CA SER A 105 -8.21 2.93 8.56
C SER A 105 -8.80 4.33 8.71
N ASN A 106 -9.53 4.55 9.81
CA ASN A 106 -10.04 5.86 10.20
C ASN A 106 -9.56 6.21 11.61
N PHE A 107 -8.70 7.22 11.69
CA PHE A 107 -8.19 7.78 12.95
C PHE A 107 -8.89 9.08 13.36
N PHE A 108 -9.96 9.44 12.67
CA PHE A 108 -10.69 10.66 12.91
C PHE A 108 -11.79 10.42 13.95
N ASN A 109 -11.60 10.97 15.15
CA ASN A 109 -12.50 10.75 16.30
C ASN A 109 -13.78 11.59 16.28
N LYS A 110 -14.04 12.34 15.22
CA LYS A 110 -15.26 13.16 15.10
C LYS A 110 -16.29 12.45 14.23
N LYS A 111 -17.56 12.64 14.56
CA LYS A 111 -18.65 12.22 13.68
C LYS A 111 -18.54 12.98 12.36
N ILE A 112 -18.55 12.26 11.24
CA ILE A 112 -18.59 12.84 9.91
C ILE A 112 -19.99 12.70 9.33
N GLU A 113 -20.38 13.64 8.49
CA GLU A 113 -21.57 13.48 7.66
C GLU A 113 -21.21 12.63 6.45
N GLY A 114 -22.01 11.58 6.19
CA GLY A 114 -21.79 10.63 5.10
C GLY A 114 -20.96 9.40 5.47
N ASP A 115 -20.78 8.52 4.47
CA ASP A 115 -20.19 7.20 4.65
C ASP A 115 -18.65 7.21 4.57
N TYR A 116 -18.05 8.27 4.03
CA TYR A 116 -16.60 8.44 3.90
C TYR A 116 -16.21 9.90 3.75
N PHE A 117 -14.91 10.19 3.86
CA PHE A 117 -14.35 11.52 3.64
C PHE A 117 -13.06 11.45 2.84
N TYR A 118 -12.66 12.57 2.24
CA TYR A 118 -11.41 12.69 1.52
C TYR A 118 -10.29 13.14 2.46
N SER A 119 -9.14 12.50 2.31
CA SER A 119 -7.91 12.85 3.01
C SER A 119 -6.76 13.01 2.02
N LYS A 120 -5.83 13.92 2.30
CA LYS A 120 -4.58 14.00 1.55
C LYS A 120 -3.56 12.92 1.94
N TYR A 121 -3.82 12.22 3.04
CA TYR A 121 -2.97 11.13 3.52
C TYR A 121 -3.69 9.82 3.36
N ASN A 122 -2.99 8.86 2.76
CA ASN A 122 -3.41 7.48 2.76
C ASN A 122 -2.86 6.76 4.00
N HIS A 123 -3.62 5.84 4.53
CA HIS A 123 -3.18 4.90 5.54
C HIS A 123 -3.08 3.52 4.91
N CYS A 124 -1.95 2.84 5.11
CA CYS A 124 -1.63 1.60 4.41
C CYS A 124 -2.03 0.31 5.16
N TRP A 125 -2.68 0.42 6.31
CA TRP A 125 -3.17 -0.73 7.06
C TRP A 125 -4.52 -1.20 6.53
N GLY A 126 -4.49 -2.01 5.46
CA GLY A 126 -5.67 -2.39 4.70
C GLY A 126 -6.16 -1.24 3.81
N TRP A 127 -5.80 -1.29 2.54
CA TRP A 127 -6.11 -0.24 1.57
C TRP A 127 -6.41 -0.83 0.19
N ALA A 128 -6.95 -0.02 -0.69
CA ALA A 128 -7.15 -0.39 -2.08
C ALA A 128 -6.69 0.73 -3.01
N SER A 129 -6.35 0.38 -4.24
CA SER A 129 -5.90 1.34 -5.24
C SER A 129 -6.11 0.82 -6.65
N TRP A 130 -5.75 1.65 -7.61
CA TRP A 130 -5.85 1.39 -9.05
C TRP A 130 -4.49 1.42 -9.72
N ARG A 131 -4.34 0.64 -10.81
CA ARG A 131 -3.14 0.69 -11.67
C ARG A 131 -2.82 2.12 -12.11
N ARG A 132 -3.88 2.91 -12.46
CA ARG A 132 -3.73 4.31 -12.86
C ARG A 132 -3.07 5.19 -11.78
N ALA A 133 -3.33 4.91 -10.51
CA ALA A 133 -2.73 5.62 -9.39
C ALA A 133 -1.33 5.08 -9.08
N TRP A 134 -1.19 3.76 -8.96
CA TRP A 134 0.08 3.12 -8.60
C TRP A 134 1.19 3.35 -9.64
N LYS A 135 0.86 3.62 -10.91
CA LYS A 135 1.87 3.97 -11.93
C LYS A 135 2.72 5.19 -11.57
N HIS A 136 2.24 6.04 -10.65
CA HIS A 136 2.96 7.22 -10.17
C HIS A 136 3.90 6.93 -8.99
N TYR A 137 3.90 5.70 -8.46
CA TYR A 137 4.82 5.31 -7.40
C TYR A 137 6.26 5.35 -7.88
N ASP A 138 7.06 6.22 -7.28
CA ASP A 138 8.48 6.34 -7.58
C ASP A 138 9.32 5.98 -6.35
N ASN A 139 9.84 4.75 -6.35
CA ASN A 139 10.66 4.23 -5.25
C ASN A 139 11.91 5.07 -4.95
N SER A 140 12.42 5.82 -5.95
CA SER A 140 13.62 6.64 -5.85
C SER A 140 13.35 8.07 -5.38
N LEU A 141 12.06 8.49 -5.36
CA LEU A 141 11.67 9.89 -5.14
C LEU A 141 12.44 10.84 -6.07
N SER A 142 12.51 10.52 -7.37
CA SER A 142 13.28 11.30 -8.35
C SER A 142 12.85 12.75 -8.40
N PHE A 143 11.55 12.99 -8.32
CA PHE A 143 10.89 14.29 -8.38
C PHE A 143 11.05 15.14 -7.10
N TRP A 144 11.43 14.55 -5.96
CA TRP A 144 11.37 15.18 -4.64
C TRP A 144 12.11 16.52 -4.56
N ASN A 145 13.32 16.63 -5.10
CA ASN A 145 14.10 17.86 -5.03
C ASN A 145 13.42 19.03 -5.77
N LYS A 146 12.74 18.77 -6.89
CA LYS A 146 11.96 19.76 -7.63
C LYS A 146 10.66 20.09 -6.87
N TRP A 147 9.96 19.06 -6.40
CA TRP A 147 8.68 19.21 -5.70
C TRP A 147 8.79 20.03 -4.42
N LYS A 148 9.72 19.71 -3.51
CA LYS A 148 9.88 20.42 -2.23
C LYS A 148 10.19 21.93 -2.38
N ASN A 149 10.75 22.35 -3.51
CA ASN A 149 11.09 23.74 -3.79
C ASN A 149 9.99 24.49 -4.58
N SER A 150 8.90 23.83 -4.90
CA SER A 150 7.79 24.39 -5.66
C SER A 150 6.77 25.12 -4.77
N ASP A 151 6.02 26.04 -5.36
CA ASP A 151 4.91 26.69 -4.67
C ASP A 151 3.75 25.70 -4.44
N ASN A 152 3.61 24.68 -5.29
CA ASN A 152 2.64 23.61 -5.10
C ASN A 152 2.90 22.84 -3.79
N TRP A 153 4.16 22.59 -3.43
CA TRP A 153 4.51 21.98 -2.14
C TRP A 153 4.04 22.83 -0.96
N LYS A 154 4.26 24.16 -1.03
CA LYS A 154 3.83 25.10 0.01
C LYS A 154 2.30 25.18 0.11
N THR A 155 1.62 25.16 -1.02
CA THR A 155 0.15 25.20 -1.10
C THR A 155 -0.47 23.89 -0.58
N PHE A 156 0.11 22.76 -0.91
CA PHE A 156 -0.36 21.45 -0.45
C PHE A 156 -0.16 21.26 1.06
N HIS A 157 0.98 21.72 1.59
CA HIS A 157 1.32 21.71 3.01
C HIS A 157 1.32 23.14 3.59
N LYS A 158 0.13 23.72 3.76
CA LYS A 158 -0.01 25.10 4.29
C LYS A 158 0.55 25.24 5.71
N ASN A 159 0.37 24.23 6.56
CA ASN A 159 0.94 24.24 7.90
C ASN A 159 2.47 24.05 7.84
N LYS A 160 3.21 25.03 8.40
CA LYS A 160 4.69 25.03 8.40
C LYS A 160 5.30 23.87 9.19
N ILE A 161 4.64 23.44 10.29
CA ILE A 161 5.12 22.33 11.14
C ILE A 161 4.96 21.01 10.37
N GLU A 162 3.79 20.78 9.81
CA GLU A 162 3.50 19.62 8.96
C GLU A 162 4.47 19.54 7.77
N ARG A 163 4.70 20.67 7.09
CA ARG A 163 5.62 20.75 5.96
C ARG A 163 7.04 20.37 6.34
N LYS A 164 7.58 20.92 7.47
CA LYS A 164 8.91 20.56 7.99
C LYS A 164 9.00 19.08 8.38
N TYR A 165 7.93 18.52 8.95
CA TYR A 165 7.87 17.09 9.29
C TYR A 165 8.04 16.21 8.05
N TRP A 166 7.25 16.46 7.01
CA TRP A 166 7.29 15.68 5.76
C TRP A 166 8.59 15.90 4.99
N GLU A 167 9.11 17.11 4.95
CA GLU A 167 10.45 17.37 4.37
C GLU A 167 11.54 16.54 5.05
N LYS A 168 11.50 16.43 6.37
CA LYS A 168 12.45 15.60 7.13
C LYS A 168 12.32 14.12 6.77
N ILE A 169 11.09 13.61 6.67
CA ILE A 169 10.82 12.20 6.32
C ILE A 169 11.29 11.91 4.89
N PHE A 170 10.87 12.69 3.91
CA PHE A 170 11.20 12.44 2.50
C PHE A 170 12.69 12.65 2.20
N ASN A 171 13.36 13.60 2.88
CA ASN A 171 14.81 13.72 2.81
C ASN A 171 15.54 12.48 3.37
N LYS A 172 15.02 11.86 4.45
CA LYS A 172 15.58 10.61 5.00
C LYS A 172 15.34 9.43 4.06
N LEU A 173 14.14 9.32 3.46
CA LEU A 173 13.83 8.31 2.46
C LEU A 173 14.77 8.41 1.25
N LYS A 174 14.92 9.63 0.70
CA LYS A 174 15.82 9.91 -0.43
C LYS A 174 17.27 9.52 -0.16
N LYS A 175 17.72 9.67 1.11
CA LYS A 175 19.06 9.27 1.57
C LYS A 175 19.17 7.80 1.95
N GLY A 176 18.12 6.99 1.77
CA GLY A 176 18.11 5.58 2.17
C GLY A 176 18.17 5.34 3.68
N LYS A 177 17.87 6.35 4.51
CA LYS A 177 17.87 6.23 5.98
C LYS A 177 16.57 5.66 6.57
N ILE A 178 15.54 5.50 5.74
CA ILE A 178 14.26 4.90 6.08
C ILE A 178 13.96 3.87 5.00
N ASP A 179 13.73 2.62 5.40
CA ASP A 179 13.27 1.54 4.53
C ASP A 179 11.75 1.40 4.66
N SER A 180 11.02 2.19 3.85
CA SER A 180 9.55 2.19 3.87
C SER A 180 8.99 2.46 2.46
N TRP A 181 8.15 1.56 2.00
CA TRP A 181 7.37 1.73 0.78
C TRP A 181 6.22 2.72 1.00
N ALA A 182 5.58 2.66 2.18
CA ALA A 182 4.39 3.42 2.52
C ALA A 182 4.64 4.94 2.57
N TYR A 183 5.72 5.37 3.21
CA TYR A 183 6.10 6.79 3.18
C TYR A 183 6.42 7.29 1.77
N THR A 184 6.98 6.42 0.92
CA THR A 184 7.21 6.76 -0.49
C THR A 184 5.88 6.94 -1.24
N TRP A 185 4.88 6.12 -0.93
CA TRP A 185 3.53 6.24 -1.50
C TRP A 185 2.78 7.49 -1.02
N THR A 186 3.08 7.98 0.18
CA THR A 186 2.50 9.22 0.73
C THR A 186 3.08 10.49 0.09
N CYS A 187 4.26 10.43 -0.53
CA CYS A 187 4.91 11.56 -1.20
C CYS A 187 4.27 11.87 -2.53
#